data_5049e527bde35d10f9e0e1e0f105bd5c
#
_entry.id   5049e527bde35d10f9e0e1e0f105bd5c
#
_cell.length_a   1.000
_cell.length_b   1.000
_cell.length_c   1.000
_cell.angle_alpha   90.00
_cell.angle_beta   90.00
_cell.angle_gamma   90.00
#
_symmetry.space_group_name_H-M   'P 1'
#
loop_
_entity.id
_entity.type
_entity.pdbx_description
1 polymer ?
#
loop_
_entity_poly.entity_id
_entity_poly.type
_entity_poly.pdbx_seq_one_letter_code
_entity_poly.pdbx_strand_id
1 'polypeptide(L)'
;MDKVVSSAHEAISGIADGHRLAVGGFGLCGIPSVLIDALHDAGVTDLEVISNNCGVDDWGLGILLKDKRIRRIIASYVGENKEFERQYLHGELEVELTPQGTLAEKLRAAGAGIPAFYTITGSGTQVAQGGMPWRYDDQGAVIKASPPKDTREFTVNGQTRTYVLEESLPADFALVKAWKGDRHGNLVFNHSPRNFNPLAALAG
;
A
#
# COMPACT_ATOMS: atom_id res chain seq x y z
N MET A 1 8.41 -21.33 -18.44
CA MET A 1 8.55 -21.73 -17.04
C MET A 1 7.16 -21.82 -16.43
N ASP A 2 6.86 -22.86 -15.69
CA ASP A 2 5.61 -22.98 -14.94
C ASP A 2 5.80 -22.20 -13.62
N LYS A 3 4.88 -21.28 -13.32
CA LYS A 3 4.92 -20.43 -12.12
C LYS A 3 3.87 -20.85 -11.08
N VAL A 4 3.11 -21.90 -11.38
CA VAL A 4 2.11 -22.42 -10.44
C VAL A 4 2.83 -23.15 -9.32
N VAL A 5 2.46 -22.80 -8.09
CA VAL A 5 2.92 -23.48 -6.87
C VAL A 5 1.78 -24.28 -6.25
N SER A 6 2.11 -25.23 -5.38
CA SER A 6 1.14 -26.20 -4.86
C SER A 6 0.24 -25.64 -3.75
N SER A 7 0.68 -24.57 -3.08
CA SER A 7 -0.04 -24.00 -1.94
C SER A 7 0.25 -22.52 -1.74
N ALA A 8 -0.61 -21.85 -0.96
CA ALA A 8 -0.40 -20.46 -0.54
C ALA A 8 0.85 -20.33 0.34
N HIS A 9 1.14 -21.30 1.20
CA HIS A 9 2.35 -21.29 2.03
C HIS A 9 3.63 -21.37 1.19
N GLU A 10 3.63 -22.16 0.12
CA GLU A 10 4.74 -22.17 -0.83
C GLU A 10 4.87 -20.84 -1.55
N ALA A 11 3.74 -20.22 -1.93
CA ALA A 11 3.74 -18.93 -2.62
C ALA A 11 4.36 -17.79 -1.79
N ILE A 12 4.20 -17.81 -0.46
CA ILE A 12 4.69 -16.79 0.45
C ILE A 12 6.03 -17.13 1.11
N SER A 13 6.63 -18.27 0.80
CA SER A 13 7.82 -18.79 1.50
C SER A 13 9.06 -17.90 1.40
N GLY A 14 9.11 -16.97 0.44
CA GLY A 14 10.17 -15.97 0.31
C GLY A 14 9.97 -14.73 1.17
N ILE A 15 8.79 -14.55 1.77
CA ILE A 15 8.48 -13.38 2.57
C ILE A 15 9.06 -13.55 3.98
N ALA A 16 9.79 -12.57 4.46
CA ALA A 16 10.42 -12.56 5.77
C ALA A 16 10.10 -11.25 6.53
N ASP A 17 10.49 -11.20 7.80
CA ASP A 17 10.35 -10.03 8.64
C ASP A 17 10.98 -8.79 7.99
N GLY A 18 10.31 -7.66 8.14
CA GLY A 18 10.76 -6.37 7.60
C GLY A 18 10.48 -6.12 6.13
N HIS A 19 10.02 -7.11 5.35
CA HIS A 19 9.72 -6.93 3.94
C HIS A 19 8.58 -5.93 3.69
N ARG A 20 8.66 -5.27 2.53
CA ARG A 20 7.63 -4.36 2.02
C ARG A 20 6.73 -5.10 1.06
N LEU A 21 5.42 -5.09 1.32
CA LEU A 21 4.42 -5.80 0.55
C LEU A 21 3.46 -4.83 -0.14
N ALA A 22 3.27 -4.97 -1.46
CA ALA A 22 2.16 -4.34 -2.17
C ALA A 22 0.96 -5.29 -2.16
N VAL A 23 -0.16 -4.89 -1.53
CA VAL A 23 -1.32 -5.75 -1.37
C VAL A 23 -2.51 -5.18 -2.14
N GLY A 24 -3.01 -5.97 -3.08
CA GLY A 24 -4.17 -5.63 -3.90
C GLY A 24 -5.47 -5.63 -3.10
N GLY A 25 -6.52 -5.12 -3.72
CA GLY A 25 -7.83 -4.98 -3.11
C GLY A 25 -8.26 -3.53 -2.93
N PHE A 26 -9.53 -3.35 -2.63
CA PHE A 26 -10.17 -2.06 -2.33
C PHE A 26 -11.32 -2.31 -1.36
N GLY A 27 -11.26 -1.75 -0.17
CA GLY A 27 -12.16 -2.17 0.91
C GLY A 27 -11.98 -3.66 1.18
N LEU A 28 -13.05 -4.42 1.06
CA LEU A 28 -13.04 -5.89 1.14
C LEU A 28 -13.09 -6.56 -0.25
N CYS A 29 -13.14 -5.78 -1.34
CA CYS A 29 -13.27 -6.31 -2.69
C CYS A 29 -11.92 -6.66 -3.30
N GLY A 30 -11.77 -7.89 -3.79
CA GLY A 30 -10.54 -8.34 -4.46
C GLY A 30 -9.33 -8.56 -3.54
N ILE A 31 -9.55 -8.76 -2.26
CA ILE A 31 -8.51 -9.02 -1.27
C ILE A 31 -7.92 -10.42 -1.48
N PRO A 32 -6.58 -10.58 -1.46
CA PRO A 32 -5.91 -11.86 -1.57
C PRO A 32 -5.95 -12.65 -0.22
N SER A 33 -7.16 -12.94 0.30
CA SER A 33 -7.37 -13.48 1.65
C SER A 33 -6.54 -14.74 1.93
N VAL A 34 -6.49 -15.69 0.98
CA VAL A 34 -5.76 -16.96 1.16
C VAL A 34 -4.26 -16.73 1.37
N LEU A 35 -3.66 -15.73 0.68
CA LEU A 35 -2.25 -15.38 0.87
C LEU A 35 -2.03 -14.62 2.18
N ILE A 36 -2.99 -13.78 2.59
CA ILE A 36 -2.93 -13.07 3.87
C ILE A 36 -3.03 -14.06 5.04
N ASP A 37 -3.95 -15.05 4.95
CA ASP A 37 -4.09 -16.10 5.96
C ASP A 37 -2.81 -16.92 6.07
N ALA A 38 -2.23 -17.36 4.94
CA ALA A 38 -0.97 -18.08 4.92
C ALA A 38 0.20 -17.26 5.52
N LEU A 39 0.25 -15.95 5.24
CA LEU A 39 1.26 -15.06 5.80
C LEU A 39 1.09 -14.89 7.32
N HIS A 40 -0.16 -14.82 7.80
CA HIS A 40 -0.47 -14.80 9.22
C HIS A 40 0.00 -16.08 9.91
N ASP A 41 -0.31 -17.25 9.34
CA ASP A 41 0.11 -18.57 9.87
C ASP A 41 1.63 -18.73 9.88
N ALA A 42 2.33 -18.17 8.90
CA ALA A 42 3.79 -18.18 8.84
C ALA A 42 4.47 -17.37 9.96
N GLY A 43 3.72 -16.51 10.64
CA GLY A 43 4.20 -15.75 11.79
C GLY A 43 5.14 -14.59 11.46
N VAL A 44 5.24 -14.19 10.20
CA VAL A 44 6.08 -13.06 9.76
C VAL A 44 5.65 -11.76 10.41
N THR A 45 6.62 -10.92 10.77
CA THR A 45 6.43 -9.69 11.55
C THR A 45 7.15 -8.49 10.90
N ASP A 46 7.00 -7.32 11.51
CA ASP A 46 7.70 -6.07 11.13
C ASP A 46 7.48 -5.65 9.67
N LEU A 47 6.32 -6.00 9.11
CA LEU A 47 6.00 -5.74 7.71
C LEU A 47 5.73 -4.26 7.44
N GLU A 48 6.15 -3.78 6.27
CA GLU A 48 5.65 -2.54 5.68
C GLU A 48 4.64 -2.89 4.59
N VAL A 49 3.43 -2.36 4.67
CA VAL A 49 2.35 -2.69 3.75
C VAL A 49 1.92 -1.47 2.95
N ILE A 50 1.81 -1.63 1.63
CA ILE A 50 1.25 -0.67 0.69
C ILE A 50 -0.08 -1.23 0.21
N SER A 51 -1.19 -0.58 0.56
CA SER A 51 -2.54 -1.00 0.13
C SER A 51 -3.50 0.18 0.16
N ASN A 52 -4.63 0.08 -0.53
CA ASN A 52 -5.65 1.14 -0.47
C ASN A 52 -6.12 1.43 0.96
N ASN A 53 -6.34 0.38 1.75
CA ASN A 53 -6.72 0.40 3.16
C ASN A 53 -6.23 -0.89 3.84
N CYS A 54 -6.48 -1.05 5.14
CA CYS A 54 -6.01 -2.20 5.91
C CYS A 54 -7.13 -3.18 6.29
N GLY A 55 -8.06 -3.46 5.37
CA GLY A 55 -9.21 -4.33 5.65
C GLY A 55 -10.16 -3.72 6.69
N VAL A 56 -10.76 -4.59 7.47
CA VAL A 56 -11.54 -4.28 8.69
C VAL A 56 -10.98 -5.12 9.84
N ASP A 57 -11.48 -4.92 11.07
CA ASP A 57 -10.87 -5.47 12.30
C ASP A 57 -10.48 -6.97 12.23
N ASP A 58 -11.36 -7.82 11.66
CA ASP A 58 -11.14 -9.28 11.64
C ASP A 58 -11.07 -9.87 10.22
N TRP A 59 -10.78 -9.04 9.21
CA TRP A 59 -10.77 -9.48 7.81
C TRP A 59 -9.71 -8.80 6.96
N GLY A 60 -9.13 -9.55 6.03
CA GLY A 60 -8.08 -9.04 5.15
C GLY A 60 -6.84 -8.66 5.95
N LEU A 61 -6.20 -7.55 5.62
CA LEU A 61 -5.02 -7.07 6.35
C LEU A 61 -5.28 -6.76 7.83
N GLY A 62 -6.54 -6.61 8.24
CA GLY A 62 -6.92 -6.41 9.64
C GLY A 62 -6.44 -7.53 10.55
N ILE A 63 -6.38 -8.79 10.07
CA ILE A 63 -5.88 -9.92 10.88
C ILE A 63 -4.38 -9.80 11.20
N LEU A 64 -3.57 -9.33 10.24
CA LEU A 64 -2.14 -9.06 10.45
C LEU A 64 -1.94 -7.85 11.37
N LEU A 65 -2.78 -6.84 11.22
CA LEU A 65 -2.72 -5.63 12.04
C LEU A 65 -3.07 -5.94 13.51
N LYS A 66 -4.12 -6.73 13.75
CA LYS A 66 -4.54 -7.15 15.09
C LYS A 66 -3.41 -7.82 15.88
N ASP A 67 -2.60 -8.64 15.20
CA ASP A 67 -1.47 -9.34 15.81
C ASP A 67 -0.15 -8.55 15.71
N LYS A 68 -0.24 -7.23 15.41
CA LYS A 68 0.91 -6.30 15.32
C LYS A 68 2.02 -6.78 14.38
N ARG A 69 1.62 -7.43 13.26
CA ARG A 69 2.55 -7.89 12.23
C ARG A 69 3.02 -6.77 11.30
N ILE A 70 2.29 -5.64 11.30
CA ILE A 70 2.55 -4.49 10.43
C ILE A 70 3.13 -3.36 11.27
N ARG A 71 4.36 -2.93 10.98
CA ARG A 71 4.99 -1.77 11.60
C ARG A 71 4.64 -0.45 10.93
N ARG A 72 4.36 -0.50 9.63
CA ARG A 72 4.04 0.67 8.82
C ARG A 72 3.05 0.33 7.72
N ILE A 73 2.12 1.23 7.50
CA ILE A 73 1.21 1.16 6.36
C ILE A 73 1.24 2.44 5.54
N ILE A 74 1.30 2.30 4.21
CA ILE A 74 1.09 3.37 3.25
C ILE A 74 -0.25 3.11 2.59
N ALA A 75 -1.23 3.96 2.89
CA ALA A 75 -2.62 3.75 2.47
C ALA A 75 -3.29 5.06 2.07
N SER A 76 -4.40 4.97 1.37
CA SER A 76 -5.21 6.16 1.04
C SER A 76 -6.37 6.39 2.00
N TYR A 77 -6.65 5.41 2.86
CA TYR A 77 -7.85 5.40 3.68
C TYR A 77 -7.69 4.52 4.92
N VAL A 78 -8.07 5.01 6.10
CA VAL A 78 -8.07 4.22 7.33
C VAL A 78 -9.27 3.26 7.36
N GLY A 79 -10.43 3.73 6.93
CA GLY A 79 -11.65 2.95 6.83
C GLY A 79 -12.38 2.74 8.15
N GLU A 80 -13.15 1.64 8.19
CA GLU A 80 -13.90 1.21 9.36
C GLU A 80 -13.12 0.18 10.21
N ASN A 81 -11.79 0.27 10.21
CA ASN A 81 -10.89 -0.58 10.98
C ASN A 81 -10.52 0.14 12.29
N LYS A 82 -11.18 -0.24 13.39
CA LYS A 82 -10.97 0.37 14.70
C LYS A 82 -9.60 0.07 15.28
N GLU A 83 -9.06 -1.11 15.00
CA GLU A 83 -7.72 -1.48 15.46
C GLU A 83 -6.65 -0.67 14.72
N PHE A 84 -6.84 -0.37 13.43
CA PHE A 84 -5.99 0.53 12.67
C PHE A 84 -5.95 1.93 13.32
N GLU A 85 -7.14 2.50 13.57
CA GLU A 85 -7.26 3.81 14.22
C GLU A 85 -6.60 3.80 15.59
N ARG A 86 -6.88 2.78 16.41
CA ARG A 86 -6.31 2.64 17.74
C ARG A 86 -4.77 2.59 17.72
N GLN A 87 -4.19 1.70 16.92
CA GLN A 87 -2.73 1.54 16.84
C GLN A 87 -2.06 2.81 16.34
N TYR A 88 -2.65 3.49 15.37
CA TYR A 88 -2.14 4.76 14.86
C TYR A 88 -2.12 5.84 15.94
N LEU A 89 -3.25 6.07 16.61
CA LEU A 89 -3.40 7.12 17.61
C LEU A 89 -2.57 6.87 18.90
N HIS A 90 -2.23 5.60 19.19
CA HIS A 90 -1.39 5.24 20.35
C HIS A 90 0.09 5.01 19.98
N GLY A 91 0.51 5.39 18.77
CA GLY A 91 1.91 5.33 18.37
C GLY A 91 2.46 3.92 18.08
N GLU A 92 1.59 2.91 18.04
CA GLU A 92 1.97 1.52 17.77
C GLU A 92 2.23 1.26 16.28
N LEU A 93 1.59 2.04 15.39
CA LEU A 93 1.64 1.90 13.94
C LEU A 93 2.09 3.20 13.29
N GLU A 94 3.03 3.12 12.34
CA GLU A 94 3.34 4.23 11.45
C GLU A 94 2.38 4.22 10.26
N VAL A 95 1.74 5.38 9.96
CA VAL A 95 0.76 5.51 8.89
C VAL A 95 1.14 6.67 7.96
N GLU A 96 1.38 6.36 6.69
CA GLU A 96 1.49 7.36 5.63
C GLU A 96 0.20 7.40 4.82
N LEU A 97 -0.58 8.48 5.00
CA LEU A 97 -1.77 8.70 4.17
C LEU A 97 -1.37 9.38 2.87
N THR A 98 -1.59 8.68 1.77
CA THR A 98 -1.29 9.12 0.41
C THR A 98 -2.60 9.26 -0.39
N PRO A 99 -2.82 10.36 -1.13
CA PRO A 99 -4.00 10.47 -1.98
C PRO A 99 -4.13 9.27 -2.92
N GLN A 100 -5.32 8.70 -3.04
CA GLN A 100 -5.55 7.40 -3.69
C GLN A 100 -5.01 7.33 -5.12
N GLY A 101 -5.27 8.35 -5.94
CA GLY A 101 -4.73 8.40 -7.30
C GLY A 101 -3.21 8.48 -7.33
N THR A 102 -2.61 9.18 -6.38
CA THR A 102 -1.16 9.24 -6.21
C THR A 102 -0.60 7.87 -5.80
N LEU A 103 -1.24 7.18 -4.84
CA LEU A 103 -0.85 5.83 -4.43
C LEU A 103 -0.86 4.86 -5.61
N ALA A 104 -1.93 4.90 -6.43
CA ALA A 104 -2.05 4.10 -7.64
C ALA A 104 -0.90 4.38 -8.62
N GLU A 105 -0.58 5.65 -8.86
CA GLU A 105 0.47 6.05 -9.79
C GLU A 105 1.87 5.74 -9.24
N LYS A 106 2.10 5.85 -7.94
CA LYS A 106 3.37 5.46 -7.29
C LYS A 106 3.68 3.97 -7.49
N LEU A 107 2.67 3.09 -7.37
CA LEU A 107 2.80 1.65 -7.67
C LEU A 107 3.05 1.41 -9.17
N ARG A 108 2.30 2.08 -10.04
CA ARG A 108 2.50 1.98 -11.50
C ARG A 108 3.91 2.44 -11.91
N ALA A 109 4.35 3.56 -11.37
CA ALA A 109 5.67 4.11 -11.63
C ALA A 109 6.79 3.13 -11.23
N ALA A 110 6.67 2.51 -10.06
CA ALA A 110 7.61 1.49 -9.60
C ALA A 110 7.73 0.34 -10.61
N GLY A 111 6.61 -0.24 -11.03
CA GLY A 111 6.59 -1.33 -12.01
C GLY A 111 7.06 -0.93 -13.41
N ALA A 112 7.04 0.36 -13.74
CA ALA A 112 7.55 0.90 -15.00
C ALA A 112 9.03 1.34 -14.92
N GLY A 113 9.69 1.20 -13.78
CA GLY A 113 11.05 1.69 -13.56
C GLY A 113 11.16 3.22 -13.53
N ILE A 114 10.06 3.93 -13.26
CA ILE A 114 10.02 5.39 -13.14
C ILE A 114 10.28 5.74 -11.67
N PRO A 115 11.39 6.41 -11.32
CA PRO A 115 11.75 6.64 -9.93
C PRO A 115 10.85 7.68 -9.25
N ALA A 116 10.36 8.67 -10.00
CA ALA A 116 9.50 9.75 -9.51
C ALA A 116 8.71 10.39 -10.65
N PHE A 117 7.63 11.08 -10.31
CA PHE A 117 6.78 11.80 -11.25
C PHE A 117 6.19 13.06 -10.61
N TYR A 118 5.73 13.99 -11.43
CA TYR A 118 5.02 15.18 -10.98
C TYR A 118 3.51 15.00 -11.14
N THR A 119 2.75 15.34 -10.09
CA THR A 119 1.28 15.32 -10.10
C THR A 119 0.71 16.64 -9.57
N ILE A 120 -0.46 17.02 -10.04
CA ILE A 120 -1.18 18.18 -9.50
C ILE A 120 -1.86 17.86 -8.16
N THR A 121 -2.09 16.57 -7.88
CA THR A 121 -2.76 16.11 -6.66
C THR A 121 -1.94 16.50 -5.43
N GLY A 122 -2.60 17.14 -4.47
CA GLY A 122 -1.95 17.58 -3.23
C GLY A 122 -1.24 18.95 -3.33
N SER A 123 -1.16 19.56 -4.52
CA SER A 123 -0.60 20.90 -4.67
C SER A 123 -1.38 21.92 -3.84
N GLY A 124 -0.66 22.79 -3.11
CA GLY A 124 -1.24 23.79 -2.24
C GLY A 124 -1.89 23.25 -0.95
N THR A 125 -1.71 21.98 -0.66
CA THR A 125 -2.23 21.33 0.56
C THR A 125 -1.11 20.84 1.47
N GLN A 126 -1.46 20.36 2.66
CA GLN A 126 -0.52 19.74 3.61
C GLN A 126 0.22 18.54 3.03
N VAL A 127 -0.33 17.87 2.01
CA VAL A 127 0.35 16.79 1.29
C VAL A 127 1.67 17.27 0.67
N ALA A 128 1.69 18.49 0.10
CA ALA A 128 2.89 19.11 -0.45
C ALA A 128 3.74 19.79 0.62
N GLN A 129 3.08 20.45 1.58
CA GLN A 129 3.75 21.27 2.60
C GLN A 129 4.47 20.43 3.68
N GLY A 130 4.07 19.17 3.83
CA GLY A 130 4.56 18.30 4.89
C GLY A 130 3.87 18.54 6.24
N GLY A 131 4.35 17.87 7.28
CA GLY A 131 3.80 17.98 8.63
C GLY A 131 2.57 17.12 8.89
N MET A 132 2.16 16.25 7.95
CA MET A 132 1.13 15.25 8.22
C MET A 132 1.68 14.22 9.20
N PRO A 133 1.01 13.97 10.35
CA PRO A 133 1.48 12.98 11.31
C PRO A 133 1.59 11.59 10.66
N TRP A 134 2.73 10.93 10.81
CA TRP A 134 2.94 9.55 10.43
C TRP A 134 2.97 8.64 11.64
N ARG A 135 3.46 9.12 12.77
CA ARG A 135 3.52 8.37 14.02
C ARG A 135 3.39 9.28 15.23
N TYR A 136 2.65 8.83 16.21
CA TYR A 136 2.54 9.44 17.52
C TYR A 136 3.38 8.67 18.56
N ASP A 137 3.63 9.26 19.72
CA ASP A 137 4.03 8.54 20.92
C ASP A 137 2.80 8.05 21.71
N ASP A 138 3.03 7.42 22.83
CA ASP A 138 2.00 6.91 23.74
C ASP A 138 1.20 8.02 24.45
N GLN A 139 1.66 9.26 24.38
CA GLN A 139 1.01 10.45 24.93
C GLN A 139 0.24 11.25 23.86
N GLY A 140 0.27 10.81 22.61
CA GLY A 140 -0.38 11.47 21.48
C GLY A 140 0.42 12.62 20.87
N ALA A 141 1.68 12.80 21.22
CA ALA A 141 2.54 13.77 20.55
C ALA A 141 3.08 13.20 19.22
N VAL A 142 3.18 14.05 18.20
CA VAL A 142 3.72 13.63 16.88
C VAL A 142 5.23 13.47 16.97
N ILE A 143 5.72 12.26 16.79
CA ILE A 143 7.16 11.92 16.78
C ILE A 143 7.73 11.73 15.38
N LYS A 144 6.87 11.53 14.39
CA LYS A 144 7.24 11.46 12.97
C LYS A 144 6.16 12.08 12.10
N ALA A 145 6.54 12.94 11.17
CA ALA A 145 5.63 13.59 10.24
C ALA A 145 6.19 13.55 8.81
N SER A 146 5.32 13.77 7.83
CA SER A 146 5.70 13.83 6.42
C SER A 146 6.68 15.00 6.19
N PRO A 147 7.75 14.80 5.41
CA PRO A 147 8.58 15.91 4.95
C PRO A 147 7.82 16.76 3.92
N PRO A 148 8.22 18.03 3.72
CA PRO A 148 7.77 18.79 2.57
C PRO A 148 8.25 18.11 1.28
N LYS A 149 7.45 18.23 0.22
CA LYS A 149 7.76 17.66 -1.10
C LYS A 149 8.21 18.76 -2.05
N ASP A 150 9.11 18.42 -2.96
CA ASP A 150 9.52 19.32 -4.02
C ASP A 150 8.34 19.63 -4.93
N THR A 151 8.29 20.89 -5.37
CA THR A 151 7.25 21.37 -6.29
C THR A 151 7.87 22.05 -7.49
N ARG A 152 7.19 21.99 -8.63
CA ARG A 152 7.59 22.65 -9.86
C ARG A 152 6.39 23.14 -10.65
N GLU A 153 6.53 24.31 -11.27
CA GLU A 153 5.53 24.80 -12.20
C GLU A 153 5.70 24.18 -13.60
N PHE A 154 4.59 23.75 -14.17
CA PHE A 154 4.51 23.31 -15.56
C PHE A 154 3.34 24.01 -16.26
N THR A 155 3.55 24.35 -17.53
CA THR A 155 2.49 24.83 -18.40
C THR A 155 1.98 23.68 -19.25
N VAL A 156 0.75 23.26 -18.99
CA VAL A 156 0.08 22.18 -19.72
C VAL A 156 -1.21 22.72 -20.32
N ASN A 157 -1.39 22.58 -21.62
CA ASN A 157 -2.55 23.09 -22.35
C ASN A 157 -2.80 24.60 -22.09
N GLY A 158 -1.72 25.41 -22.07
CA GLY A 158 -1.77 26.86 -21.85
C GLY A 158 -2.07 27.28 -20.40
N GLN A 159 -2.15 26.35 -19.44
CA GLN A 159 -2.36 26.67 -18.03
C GLN A 159 -1.10 26.32 -17.23
N THR A 160 -0.54 27.30 -16.56
CA THR A 160 0.58 27.10 -15.63
C THR A 160 0.03 26.73 -14.25
N ARG A 161 0.52 25.62 -13.71
CA ARG A 161 0.14 25.11 -12.38
C ARG A 161 1.35 24.54 -11.67
N THR A 162 1.29 24.57 -10.33
CA THR A 162 2.28 23.91 -9.48
C THR A 162 1.97 22.42 -9.37
N TYR A 163 2.97 21.59 -9.54
CA TYR A 163 2.91 20.14 -9.40
C TYR A 163 3.82 19.69 -8.27
N VAL A 164 3.47 18.59 -7.63
CA VAL A 164 4.19 17.98 -6.52
C VAL A 164 4.99 16.80 -7.03
N LEU A 165 6.24 16.68 -6.62
CA LEU A 165 7.08 15.51 -6.90
C LEU A 165 6.67 14.37 -5.97
N GLU A 166 6.39 13.22 -6.56
CA GLU A 166 6.10 11.97 -5.84
C GLU A 166 7.08 10.88 -6.27
N GLU A 167 7.71 10.23 -5.29
CA GLU A 167 8.56 9.08 -5.54
C GLU A 167 7.73 7.82 -5.76
N SER A 168 8.22 6.90 -6.59
CA SER A 168 7.59 5.59 -6.78
C SER A 168 7.67 4.73 -5.52
N LEU A 169 6.79 3.74 -5.42
CA LEU A 169 6.72 2.79 -4.30
C LEU A 169 6.99 1.36 -4.80
N PRO A 170 8.24 0.94 -4.94
CA PRO A 170 8.57 -0.47 -5.17
C PRO A 170 8.31 -1.28 -3.91
N ALA A 171 7.96 -2.54 -4.08
CA ALA A 171 7.80 -3.51 -3.01
C ALA A 171 8.68 -4.74 -3.25
N ASP A 172 8.97 -5.48 -2.19
CA ASP A 172 9.74 -6.73 -2.28
C ASP A 172 8.86 -7.86 -2.83
N PHE A 173 7.56 -7.84 -2.49
CA PHE A 173 6.56 -8.80 -2.93
C PHE A 173 5.21 -8.13 -3.17
N ALA A 174 4.39 -8.76 -4.01
CA ALA A 174 3.00 -8.38 -4.21
C ALA A 174 2.06 -9.54 -3.85
N LEU A 175 1.03 -9.24 -3.05
CA LEU A 175 -0.09 -10.16 -2.79
C LEU A 175 -1.29 -9.70 -3.60
N VAL A 176 -1.71 -10.53 -4.57
CA VAL A 176 -2.80 -10.17 -5.48
C VAL A 176 -3.83 -11.28 -5.61
N LYS A 177 -5.07 -10.89 -5.91
CA LYS A 177 -6.16 -11.81 -6.22
C LYS A 177 -6.62 -11.60 -7.65
N ALA A 178 -6.61 -12.65 -8.44
CA ALA A 178 -7.18 -12.69 -9.77
C ALA A 178 -8.36 -13.65 -9.84
N TRP A 179 -9.19 -13.55 -10.88
CA TRP A 179 -10.24 -14.53 -11.17
C TRP A 179 -9.66 -15.79 -11.79
N LYS A 180 -8.72 -15.64 -12.72
CA LYS A 180 -8.01 -16.73 -13.39
C LYS A 180 -6.54 -16.35 -13.57
N GLY A 181 -5.69 -17.37 -13.55
CA GLY A 181 -4.29 -17.26 -13.93
C GLY A 181 -3.89 -18.42 -14.81
N ASP A 182 -2.90 -18.21 -15.67
CA ASP A 182 -2.25 -19.28 -16.40
C ASP A 182 -0.91 -19.66 -15.74
N ARG A 183 -0.31 -20.74 -16.21
CA ARG A 183 0.98 -21.22 -15.71
C ARG A 183 2.17 -20.30 -15.96
N HIS A 184 1.99 -19.27 -16.80
CA HIS A 184 3.01 -18.28 -17.09
C HIS A 184 2.92 -17.04 -16.19
N GLY A 185 1.86 -16.94 -15.38
CA GLY A 185 1.60 -15.82 -14.49
C GLY A 185 0.77 -14.70 -15.12
N ASN A 186 0.13 -14.93 -16.28
CA ASN A 186 -0.84 -13.99 -16.81
C ASN A 186 -2.14 -14.09 -16.00
N LEU A 187 -2.66 -12.93 -15.58
CA LEU A 187 -3.82 -12.83 -14.70
C LEU A 187 -4.99 -12.15 -15.39
N VAL A 188 -6.19 -12.70 -15.21
CA VAL A 188 -7.45 -12.13 -15.66
C VAL A 188 -8.29 -11.75 -14.43
N PHE A 189 -8.76 -10.51 -14.40
CA PHE A 189 -9.60 -9.98 -13.33
C PHE A 189 -11.06 -9.94 -13.80
N ASN A 190 -12.00 -10.17 -12.88
CA ASN A 190 -13.43 -10.14 -13.14
C ASN A 190 -14.10 -9.01 -12.35
N HIS A 191 -14.71 -8.06 -13.06
CA HIS A 191 -15.40 -6.89 -12.48
C HIS A 191 -14.50 -6.03 -11.55
N SER A 192 -15.12 -5.43 -10.52
CA SER A 192 -14.48 -4.51 -9.56
C SER A 192 -13.29 -5.07 -8.76
N PRO A 193 -13.17 -6.39 -8.48
CA PRO A 193 -11.96 -6.97 -7.91
C PRO A 193 -10.65 -6.72 -8.68
N ARG A 194 -10.70 -6.20 -9.92
CA ARG A 194 -9.50 -5.75 -10.60
C ARG A 194 -8.78 -4.65 -9.82
N ASN A 195 -9.48 -3.62 -9.38
CA ASN A 195 -9.04 -2.46 -8.57
C ASN A 195 -7.50 -2.28 -8.48
N PHE A 196 -6.88 -2.32 -7.27
CA PHE A 196 -5.44 -2.16 -7.06
C PHE A 196 -4.61 -3.40 -7.43
N ASN A 197 -5.22 -4.56 -7.69
CA ASN A 197 -4.48 -5.81 -7.92
C ASN A 197 -3.44 -5.72 -9.05
N PRO A 198 -3.74 -5.18 -10.25
CA PRO A 198 -2.73 -5.05 -11.30
C PRO A 198 -1.59 -4.11 -10.91
N LEU A 199 -1.87 -3.06 -10.16
CA LEU A 199 -0.87 -2.07 -9.73
C LEU A 199 0.06 -2.65 -8.67
N ALA A 200 -0.50 -3.40 -7.72
CA ALA A 200 0.30 -4.13 -6.74
C ALA A 200 1.23 -5.14 -7.43
N ALA A 201 0.69 -5.93 -8.39
CA ALA A 201 1.49 -6.89 -9.15
C ALA A 201 2.62 -6.27 -9.97
N LEU A 202 2.52 -4.99 -10.35
CA LEU A 202 3.58 -4.27 -11.07
C LEU A 202 4.70 -3.79 -10.13
N ALA A 203 4.37 -3.52 -8.87
CA ALA A 203 5.29 -2.89 -7.92
C ALA A 203 6.16 -3.87 -7.14
N GLY A 204 5.75 -5.18 -7.07
CA GLY A 204 6.43 -6.25 -6.35
C GLY A 204 7.12 -7.26 -7.24
#